data_a16d228248ab1aaccc59405af117a1af
#
_entry.id   a16d228248ab1aaccc59405af117a1af
#
_cell.length_a   1.000
_cell.length_b   1.000
_cell.length_c   1.000
_cell.angle_alpha   90.00
_cell.angle_beta   90.00
_cell.angle_gamma   90.00
#
_symmetry.space_group_name_H-M   'P 1'
#
loop_
_entity.id
_entity.type
_entity.pdbx_description
1 polymer ?
#
loop_
_entity_poly.entity_id
_entity_poly.type
_entity_poly.pdbx_seq_one_letter_code
_entity_poly.pdbx_strand_id
1 'polypeptide(L)'
;MASVTRLCGTKSIVTVNGQYPGPTLFAREGDHVEVAVVNRSPYNVSLHWHGVRQLLSGWADGPAYITQCPIQPGGRYVYRYRIAGQRGTLWWHAHVSWLRATLYGPIVILPPAGVPYPFPAPDEEVPLMLGEWWRNDTEAVIARALRTGGGPDVSDAYTI
;
A
#
# COMPACT_ATOMS: atom_id res chain seq x y z
N MET A 1 -5.41 -13.84 1.05
CA MET A 1 -4.46 -14.33 2.08
C MET A 1 -3.37 -15.14 1.40
N ALA A 2 -2.14 -15.00 1.87
CA ALA A 2 -1.00 -15.84 1.44
C ALA A 2 -0.19 -16.26 2.68
N SER A 3 0.40 -17.45 2.63
CA SER A 3 1.36 -17.91 3.64
C SER A 3 2.73 -17.34 3.34
N VAL A 4 3.31 -16.64 4.29
CA VAL A 4 4.65 -16.04 4.17
C VAL A 4 5.52 -16.49 5.31
N THR A 5 6.73 -16.94 4.97
CA THR A 5 7.75 -17.39 5.95
C THR A 5 8.78 -16.29 6.15
N ARG A 6 8.95 -15.86 7.41
CA ARG A 6 9.99 -14.93 7.86
C ARG A 6 10.43 -15.34 9.26
N LEU A 7 11.70 -15.14 9.60
CA LEU A 7 12.28 -15.45 10.93
C LEU A 7 11.99 -16.89 11.36
N CYS A 8 12.11 -17.85 10.44
CA CYS A 8 11.83 -19.29 10.65
C CYS A 8 10.38 -19.60 11.08
N GLY A 9 9.46 -18.64 10.96
CA GLY A 9 8.03 -18.81 11.24
C GLY A 9 7.18 -18.53 10.01
N THR A 10 6.06 -19.25 9.86
CA THR A 10 5.11 -19.06 8.77
C THR A 10 3.80 -18.54 9.33
N LYS A 11 3.26 -17.47 8.73
CA LYS A 11 1.92 -16.97 9.03
C LYS A 11 1.15 -16.59 7.77
N SER A 12 -0.17 -16.58 7.87
CA SER A 12 -1.04 -16.09 6.81
C SER A 12 -1.20 -14.58 6.94
N ILE A 13 -0.99 -13.85 5.84
CA ILE A 13 -1.16 -12.40 5.78
C ILE A 13 -2.07 -11.98 4.63
N VAL A 14 -2.63 -10.78 4.72
CA VAL A 14 -3.34 -10.17 3.59
C VAL A 14 -2.31 -9.71 2.57
N THR A 15 -2.56 -10.00 1.30
CA THR A 15 -1.68 -9.66 0.19
C THR A 15 -2.47 -9.13 -1.00
N VAL A 16 -1.82 -8.43 -1.92
CA VAL A 16 -2.40 -8.11 -3.23
C VAL A 16 -1.90 -9.13 -4.25
N ASN A 17 -2.85 -9.83 -4.90
CA ASN A 17 -2.56 -10.85 -5.94
C ASN A 17 -1.57 -11.94 -5.48
N GLY A 18 -1.56 -12.27 -4.17
CA GLY A 18 -0.64 -13.26 -3.62
C GLY A 18 0.79 -12.78 -3.38
N GLN A 19 1.09 -11.51 -3.63
CA GLN A 19 2.45 -10.93 -3.52
C GLN A 19 2.65 -10.19 -2.20
N TYR A 20 3.86 -10.29 -1.65
CA TYR A 20 4.34 -9.51 -0.50
C TYR A 20 5.84 -9.20 -0.66
N PRO A 21 6.28 -7.92 -0.67
CA PRO A 21 5.41 -6.74 -0.85
C PRO A 21 4.49 -6.85 -2.06
N GLY A 22 3.45 -6.02 -2.12
CA GLY A 22 2.51 -6.01 -3.24
C GLY A 22 3.11 -5.48 -4.53
N PRO A 23 2.39 -5.56 -5.66
CA PRO A 23 2.92 -5.21 -6.97
C PRO A 23 3.28 -3.73 -7.08
N THR A 24 4.34 -3.44 -7.83
CA THR A 24 4.66 -2.07 -8.24
C THR A 24 3.60 -1.53 -9.19
N LEU A 25 3.09 -0.34 -8.90
CA LEU A 25 2.24 0.41 -9.81
C LEU A 25 3.10 1.39 -10.61
N PHE A 26 2.99 1.33 -11.92
CA PHE A 26 3.67 2.26 -12.82
C PHE A 26 2.67 3.23 -13.43
N ALA A 27 3.02 4.51 -13.44
CA ALA A 27 2.27 5.56 -14.11
C ALA A 27 3.25 6.62 -14.65
N ARG A 28 2.77 7.49 -15.53
CA ARG A 28 3.50 8.68 -15.96
C ARG A 28 2.84 9.93 -15.42
N GLU A 29 3.62 10.98 -15.25
CA GLU A 29 3.06 12.30 -14.99
C GLU A 29 2.05 12.66 -16.07
N GLY A 30 0.85 13.05 -15.66
CA GLY A 30 -0.28 13.36 -16.53
C GLY A 30 -1.28 12.23 -16.73
N ASP A 31 -0.92 10.99 -16.40
CA ASP A 31 -1.80 9.84 -16.57
C ASP A 31 -3.05 9.90 -15.70
N HIS A 32 -4.13 9.35 -16.24
CA HIS A 32 -5.29 8.95 -15.46
C HIS A 32 -5.11 7.50 -15.00
N VAL A 33 -5.10 7.31 -13.70
CA VAL A 33 -4.92 6.01 -13.07
C VAL A 33 -6.27 5.45 -12.65
N GLU A 34 -6.51 4.20 -12.99
CA GLU A 34 -7.65 3.45 -12.51
C GLU A 34 -7.17 2.16 -11.82
N VAL A 35 -7.51 2.00 -10.54
CA VAL A 35 -7.18 0.80 -9.77
C VAL A 35 -8.46 0.15 -9.26
N ALA A 36 -8.79 -1.01 -9.81
CA ALA A 36 -9.91 -1.82 -9.36
C ALA A 36 -9.46 -2.76 -8.23
N VAL A 37 -10.06 -2.61 -7.07
CA VAL A 37 -9.80 -3.46 -5.90
C VAL A 37 -10.99 -4.38 -5.65
N VAL A 38 -10.72 -5.68 -5.57
CA VAL A 38 -11.69 -6.70 -5.14
C VAL A 38 -11.21 -7.26 -3.82
N ASN A 39 -11.95 -7.02 -2.75
CA ASN A 39 -11.59 -7.48 -1.42
C ASN A 39 -12.02 -8.94 -1.20
N ARG A 40 -11.05 -9.84 -1.25
CA ARG A 40 -11.23 -11.27 -0.94
C ARG A 40 -10.68 -11.65 0.44
N SER A 41 -10.30 -10.66 1.26
CA SER A 41 -9.84 -10.87 2.63
C SER A 41 -11.03 -10.90 3.60
N PRO A 42 -10.84 -11.39 4.83
CA PRO A 42 -11.87 -11.33 5.88
C PRO A 42 -11.98 -9.94 6.53
N TYR A 43 -11.14 -8.98 6.16
CA TYR A 43 -11.07 -7.65 6.75
C TYR A 43 -11.68 -6.59 5.84
N ASN A 44 -12.14 -5.50 6.43
CA ASN A 44 -12.40 -4.27 5.68
C ASN A 44 -11.10 -3.70 5.14
N VAL A 45 -11.10 -3.21 3.89
CA VAL A 45 -9.89 -2.72 3.21
C VAL A 45 -10.19 -1.38 2.56
N SER A 46 -9.25 -0.46 2.60
CA SER A 46 -9.11 0.64 1.66
C SER A 46 -7.64 0.81 1.32
N LEU A 47 -7.34 1.40 0.16
CA LEU A 47 -5.98 1.67 -0.26
C LEU A 47 -5.75 3.17 -0.35
N HIS A 48 -4.60 3.60 0.14
CA HIS A 48 -4.13 4.98 0.06
C HIS A 48 -2.89 5.06 -0.83
N TRP A 49 -2.80 6.14 -1.58
CA TRP A 49 -1.73 6.44 -2.55
C TRP A 49 -0.80 7.47 -1.92
N HIS A 50 0.09 7.00 -1.04
CA HIS A 50 0.88 7.85 -0.18
C HIS A 50 1.82 8.77 -0.97
N GLY A 51 1.63 10.09 -0.79
CA GLY A 51 2.36 11.13 -1.50
C GLY A 51 1.76 11.56 -2.84
N VAL A 52 0.74 10.87 -3.36
CA VAL A 52 0.01 11.33 -4.54
C VAL A 52 -0.88 12.53 -4.16
N ARG A 53 -0.77 13.63 -4.90
CA ARG A 53 -1.41 14.92 -4.58
C ARG A 53 -2.93 14.89 -4.58
N GLN A 54 -3.57 13.94 -5.23
CA GLN A 54 -5.03 13.83 -5.38
C GLN A 54 -5.70 15.14 -5.82
N LEU A 55 -5.05 15.87 -6.74
CA LEU A 55 -5.56 17.14 -7.23
C LEU A 55 -6.92 16.95 -7.90
N LEU A 56 -7.96 17.59 -7.36
CA LEU A 56 -9.36 17.47 -7.77
C LEU A 56 -9.91 16.04 -7.73
N SER A 57 -9.34 15.16 -6.91
CA SER A 57 -9.78 13.77 -6.73
C SER A 57 -9.66 13.29 -5.28
N GLY A 58 -9.84 14.17 -4.30
CA GLY A 58 -9.69 13.87 -2.87
C GLY A 58 -10.53 12.68 -2.38
N TRP A 59 -11.66 12.39 -3.02
CA TRP A 59 -12.47 11.19 -2.75
C TRP A 59 -11.77 9.87 -3.10
N ALA A 60 -10.72 9.89 -3.93
CA ALA A 60 -9.94 8.73 -4.31
C ALA A 60 -8.71 8.50 -3.42
N ASP A 61 -8.50 9.33 -2.39
CA ASP A 61 -7.33 9.28 -1.50
C ASP A 61 -7.26 8.00 -0.65
N GLY A 62 -8.42 7.45 -0.26
CA GLY A 62 -8.51 6.11 0.30
C GLY A 62 -8.60 5.96 1.82
N PRO A 63 -8.26 6.94 2.70
CA PRO A 63 -8.43 6.79 4.14
C PRO A 63 -9.85 6.40 4.51
N ALA A 64 -9.99 5.22 5.13
CA ALA A 64 -11.30 4.72 5.54
C ALA A 64 -11.96 5.64 6.57
N TYR A 65 -13.27 5.85 6.43
CA TYR A 65 -14.10 6.73 7.27
C TYR A 65 -13.77 8.23 7.16
N ILE A 66 -12.83 8.60 6.30
CA ILE A 66 -12.47 10.00 6.01
C ILE A 66 -12.91 10.34 4.57
N THR A 67 -12.31 9.71 3.56
CA THR A 67 -12.63 9.97 2.16
C THR A 67 -13.52 8.92 1.53
N GLN A 68 -13.67 7.77 2.16
CA GLN A 68 -14.55 6.67 1.71
C GLN A 68 -14.95 5.74 2.86
N CYS A 69 -16.02 4.97 2.66
CA CYS A 69 -16.26 3.77 3.45
C CYS A 69 -15.28 2.67 3.03
N PRO A 70 -14.83 1.81 3.96
CA PRO A 70 -13.96 0.71 3.59
C PRO A 70 -14.69 -0.31 2.70
N ILE A 71 -13.93 -0.98 1.85
CA ILE A 71 -14.40 -2.08 1.01
C ILE A 71 -14.59 -3.30 1.90
N GLN A 72 -15.81 -3.74 2.07
CA GLN A 72 -16.14 -4.92 2.88
C GLN A 72 -15.66 -6.22 2.22
N PRO A 73 -15.50 -7.32 2.99
CA PRO A 73 -15.25 -8.65 2.42
C PRO A 73 -16.25 -8.99 1.31
N GLY A 74 -15.74 -9.45 0.16
CA GLY A 74 -16.53 -9.72 -1.06
C GLY A 74 -16.87 -8.48 -1.89
N GLY A 75 -16.64 -7.28 -1.38
CA GLY A 75 -16.92 -6.02 -2.06
C GLY A 75 -15.82 -5.63 -3.07
N ARG A 76 -16.15 -4.60 -3.86
CA ARG A 76 -15.22 -4.00 -4.84
C ARG A 76 -15.31 -2.49 -4.79
N TYR A 77 -14.21 -1.83 -5.16
CA TYR A 77 -14.13 -0.39 -5.35
C TYR A 77 -13.17 -0.07 -6.48
N VAL A 78 -13.38 1.05 -7.20
CA VAL A 78 -12.51 1.50 -8.27
C VAL A 78 -12.02 2.90 -7.94
N TYR A 79 -10.74 3.01 -7.69
CA TYR A 79 -10.07 4.30 -7.50
C TYR A 79 -9.78 4.92 -8.86
N ARG A 80 -10.08 6.21 -9.02
CA ARG A 80 -9.77 6.97 -10.23
C ARG A 80 -9.18 8.31 -9.83
N TYR A 81 -7.97 8.57 -10.30
CA TYR A 81 -7.27 9.82 -10.02
C TYR A 81 -6.27 10.13 -11.14
N ARG A 82 -5.78 11.37 -11.16
CA ARG A 82 -4.78 11.82 -12.12
C ARG A 82 -3.45 12.07 -11.42
N ILE A 83 -2.36 11.69 -12.06
CA ILE A 83 -1.00 12.07 -11.64
C ILE A 83 -0.72 13.50 -12.12
N ALA A 84 -0.79 14.46 -11.20
CA ALA A 84 -0.69 15.88 -11.54
C ALA A 84 0.62 16.49 -11.00
N GLY A 85 1.55 16.82 -11.89
CA GLY A 85 2.80 17.53 -11.57
C GLY A 85 3.68 16.79 -10.57
N GLN A 86 3.77 15.45 -10.68
CA GLN A 86 4.58 14.60 -9.81
C GLN A 86 5.35 13.56 -10.60
N ARG A 87 6.58 13.29 -10.14
CA ARG A 87 7.47 12.23 -10.63
C ARG A 87 8.24 11.64 -9.47
N GLY A 88 8.72 10.41 -9.64
CA GLY A 88 9.56 9.74 -8.65
C GLY A 88 8.86 8.53 -8.02
N THR A 89 9.48 7.99 -6.98
CA THR A 89 9.01 6.79 -6.31
C THR A 89 8.21 7.16 -5.07
N LEU A 90 7.00 6.68 -5.01
CA LEU A 90 6.05 6.76 -3.89
C LEU A 90 5.65 5.34 -3.50
N TRP A 91 4.62 5.20 -2.65
CA TRP A 91 4.09 3.90 -2.28
C TRP A 91 2.58 3.93 -2.05
N TRP A 92 1.96 2.80 -2.18
CA TRP A 92 0.56 2.59 -1.81
C TRP A 92 0.48 1.63 -0.62
N HIS A 93 -0.55 1.79 0.21
CA HIS A 93 -0.77 0.89 1.34
C HIS A 93 -2.23 0.85 1.77
N ALA A 94 -2.59 -0.18 2.53
CA ALA A 94 -3.89 -0.24 3.17
C ALA A 94 -4.06 0.89 4.20
N HIS A 95 -5.26 1.43 4.29
CA HIS A 95 -5.58 2.51 5.22
C HIS A 95 -6.81 2.19 6.08
N VAL A 96 -6.86 0.96 6.57
CA VAL A 96 -7.80 0.47 7.59
C VAL A 96 -6.99 -0.25 8.66
N SER A 97 -7.15 0.16 9.92
CA SER A 97 -6.45 -0.42 11.06
C SER A 97 -4.94 -0.54 10.81
N TRP A 98 -4.35 -1.70 11.04
CA TRP A 98 -2.90 -1.94 10.83
C TRP A 98 -2.58 -2.83 9.63
N LEU A 99 -3.53 -3.03 8.73
CA LEU A 99 -3.31 -3.82 7.51
C LEU A 99 -2.14 -3.29 6.66
N ARG A 100 -1.77 -1.99 6.79
CA ARG A 100 -0.59 -1.43 6.13
C ARG A 100 0.73 -2.13 6.48
N ALA A 101 0.78 -2.84 7.59
CA ALA A 101 1.97 -3.59 7.99
C ALA A 101 2.32 -4.72 7.01
N THR A 102 1.36 -5.22 6.25
CA THR A 102 1.57 -6.29 5.27
C THR A 102 0.99 -5.99 3.88
N LEU A 103 0.13 -4.98 3.77
CA LEU A 103 -0.57 -4.65 2.52
C LEU A 103 -0.07 -3.31 1.98
N TYR A 104 1.04 -3.33 1.26
CA TYR A 104 1.70 -2.16 0.67
C TYR A 104 2.53 -2.56 -0.54
N GLY A 105 2.89 -1.57 -1.36
CA GLY A 105 3.78 -1.74 -2.51
C GLY A 105 4.22 -0.41 -3.10
N PRO A 106 5.20 -0.38 -3.99
CA PRO A 106 5.73 0.84 -4.59
C PRO A 106 4.81 1.42 -5.66
N ILE A 107 4.92 2.74 -5.85
CA ILE A 107 4.40 3.48 -7.01
C ILE A 107 5.59 4.15 -7.68
N VAL A 108 5.79 3.91 -8.97
CA VAL A 108 6.83 4.56 -9.77
C VAL A 108 6.15 5.47 -10.78
N ILE A 109 6.37 6.77 -10.62
CA ILE A 109 5.83 7.80 -11.52
C ILE A 109 6.95 8.26 -12.45
N LEU A 110 6.87 7.83 -13.69
CA LEU A 110 7.80 8.19 -14.76
C LEU A 110 7.55 9.61 -15.28
N PRO A 111 8.54 10.24 -15.92
CA PRO A 111 8.31 11.47 -16.67
C PRO A 111 7.25 11.29 -17.76
N PRO A 112 6.63 12.36 -18.26
CA PRO A 112 5.78 12.29 -19.45
C PRO A 112 6.50 11.63 -20.62
N ALA A 113 5.76 11.04 -21.53
CA ALA A 113 6.35 10.43 -22.72
C ALA A 113 7.22 11.45 -23.49
N GLY A 114 8.44 11.05 -23.86
CA GLY A 114 9.40 11.91 -24.57
C GLY A 114 10.17 12.90 -23.68
N VAL A 115 9.89 12.96 -22.39
CA VAL A 115 10.67 13.77 -21.45
C VAL A 115 11.71 12.88 -20.75
N PRO A 116 13.01 13.19 -20.86
CA PRO A 116 14.05 12.40 -20.21
C PRO A 116 14.06 12.60 -18.70
N TYR A 117 14.72 11.71 -17.98
CA TYR A 117 15.08 11.93 -16.58
C TYR A 117 16.02 13.15 -16.45
N PRO A 118 15.99 13.87 -15.32
CA PRO A 118 16.90 14.98 -15.06
C PRO A 118 18.33 14.53 -14.69
N PHE A 119 18.62 13.26 -14.81
CA PHE A 119 19.90 12.59 -14.55
C PHE A 119 20.18 11.55 -15.66
N PRO A 120 21.41 11.03 -15.80
CA PRO A 120 21.70 9.96 -16.74
C PRO A 120 20.78 8.75 -16.53
N ALA A 121 20.31 8.15 -17.62
CA ALA A 121 19.48 6.97 -17.54
C ALA A 121 20.22 5.85 -16.76
N PRO A 122 19.61 5.24 -15.74
CA PRO A 122 20.21 4.12 -15.04
C PRO A 122 20.19 2.87 -15.92
N ASP A 123 21.11 1.94 -15.66
CA ASP A 123 21.10 0.62 -16.30
C ASP A 123 19.96 -0.26 -15.75
N GLU A 124 19.61 -0.06 -14.48
CA GLU A 124 18.54 -0.80 -13.79
C GLU A 124 17.91 0.06 -12.69
N GLU A 125 16.62 -0.13 -12.46
CA GLU A 125 15.86 0.50 -11.37
C GLU A 125 15.30 -0.58 -10.44
N VAL A 126 15.67 -0.53 -9.15
CA VAL A 126 15.21 -1.49 -8.14
C VAL A 126 14.50 -0.75 -7.00
N PRO A 127 13.16 -0.78 -6.94
CA PRO A 127 12.42 -0.22 -5.81
C PRO A 127 12.67 -1.05 -4.55
N LEU A 128 13.24 -0.43 -3.52
CA LEU A 128 13.41 -1.06 -2.21
C LEU A 128 12.27 -0.63 -1.28
N MET A 129 11.54 -1.61 -0.75
CA MET A 129 10.46 -1.40 0.22
C MET A 129 10.96 -1.80 1.60
N LEU A 130 11.17 -0.80 2.47
CA LEU A 130 11.53 -1.02 3.86
C LEU A 130 10.27 -1.18 4.71
N GLY A 131 10.23 -2.17 5.56
CA GLY A 131 9.08 -2.47 6.40
C GLY A 131 9.47 -3.07 7.75
N GLU A 132 8.46 -3.35 8.55
CA GLU A 132 8.58 -4.02 9.83
C GLU A 132 7.81 -5.35 9.80
N TRP A 133 8.28 -6.30 10.56
CA TRP A 133 7.67 -7.62 10.66
C TRP A 133 7.35 -7.98 12.11
N TRP A 134 6.12 -8.36 12.36
CA TRP A 134 5.67 -8.96 13.61
C TRP A 134 5.40 -10.44 13.38
N ARG A 135 5.86 -11.31 14.27
CA ARG A 135 5.49 -12.75 14.25
C ARG A 135 4.01 -12.92 14.52
N ASN A 136 3.47 -12.12 15.43
CA ASN A 136 2.06 -12.10 15.74
C ASN A 136 1.22 -11.48 14.60
N ASP A 137 -0.06 -11.77 14.60
CA ASP A 137 -1.02 -11.08 13.73
C ASP A 137 -1.07 -9.59 14.08
N THR A 138 -0.89 -8.72 13.09
CA THR A 138 -0.79 -7.27 13.31
C THR A 138 -2.11 -6.64 13.74
N GLU A 139 -3.25 -7.22 13.34
CA GLU A 139 -4.55 -6.77 13.83
C GLU A 139 -4.76 -7.14 15.30
N ALA A 140 -4.24 -8.28 15.74
CA ALA A 140 -4.25 -8.65 17.15
C ALA A 140 -3.32 -7.75 17.99
N VAL A 141 -2.16 -7.36 17.46
CA VAL A 141 -1.21 -6.45 18.11
C VAL A 141 -1.86 -5.08 18.35
N ILE A 142 -2.46 -4.47 17.33
CA ILE A 142 -3.12 -3.17 17.50
C ILE A 142 -4.37 -3.26 18.38
N ALA A 143 -5.15 -4.33 18.26
CA ALA A 143 -6.32 -4.52 19.12
C ALA A 143 -5.95 -4.63 20.60
N ARG A 144 -4.80 -5.23 20.92
CA ARG A 144 -4.27 -5.28 22.29
C ARG A 144 -3.87 -3.88 22.78
N ALA A 145 -3.14 -3.13 21.97
CA ALA A 145 -2.73 -1.76 22.30
C ALA A 145 -3.95 -0.87 22.61
N LEU A 146 -4.97 -0.93 21.77
CA LEU A 146 -6.22 -0.17 21.96
C LEU A 146 -6.96 -0.55 23.25
N ARG A 147 -6.98 -1.83 23.61
CA ARG A 147 -7.61 -2.28 24.89
C ARG A 147 -6.88 -1.81 26.13
N THR A 148 -5.56 -1.73 26.06
CA THR A 148 -4.72 -1.38 27.23
C THR A 148 -4.45 0.11 27.34
N GLY A 149 -4.74 0.89 26.29
CA GLY A 149 -4.37 2.30 26.20
C GLY A 149 -2.87 2.54 26.03
N GLY A 150 -2.08 1.49 25.81
CA GLY A 150 -0.64 1.53 25.56
C GLY A 150 -0.30 1.64 24.08
N GLY A 151 1.00 1.76 23.78
CA GLY A 151 1.49 1.60 22.41
C GLY A 151 1.44 0.14 21.95
N PRO A 152 1.46 -0.10 20.63
CA PRO A 152 1.60 -1.45 20.10
C PRO A 152 2.98 -2.04 20.43
N ASP A 153 3.04 -3.38 20.53
CA ASP A 153 4.31 -4.07 20.71
C ASP A 153 5.26 -3.72 19.54
N VAL A 154 6.54 -3.56 19.82
CA VAL A 154 7.57 -3.32 18.80
C VAL A 154 7.65 -4.50 17.83
N SER A 155 8.09 -4.24 16.61
CA SER A 155 8.31 -5.27 15.61
C SER A 155 9.42 -6.26 15.99
N ASP A 156 9.30 -7.50 15.52
CA ASP A 156 10.34 -8.53 15.74
C ASP A 156 11.52 -8.37 14.78
N ALA A 157 11.36 -7.68 13.67
CA ALA A 157 12.43 -7.41 12.70
C ALA A 157 12.05 -6.30 11.71
N TYR A 158 13.08 -5.73 11.08
CA TYR A 158 12.95 -4.95 9.86
C TYR A 158 13.05 -5.88 8.64
N THR A 159 12.36 -5.53 7.56
CA THR A 159 12.36 -6.28 6.29
C THR A 159 12.70 -5.36 5.12
N ILE A 160 13.29 -5.94 4.11
CA ILE A 160 13.58 -5.34 2.80
C ILE A 160 12.94 -6.23 1.74
#